data_31e5c4749d168fb1d73252e1cc4303e3
#
_entry.id   31e5c4749d168fb1d73252e1cc4303e3
#
_cell.length_a   1.000
_cell.length_b   1.000
_cell.length_c   1.000
_cell.angle_alpha   90.00
_cell.angle_beta   90.00
_cell.angle_gamma   90.00
#
_symmetry.space_group_name_H-M   'P 1'
#
loop_
_entity.id
_entity.type
_entity.pdbx_description
1 polymer ?
#
loop_
_entity_poly.entity_id
_entity_poly.type
_entity_poly.pdbx_seq_one_letter_code
_entity_poly.pdbx_strand_id
1 'polypeptide(L)'
;MKRRACKRLLTAAVLCAALTVPTRAARRSVPVQIDGKSTAASAYVEQGVTYVPLRGLLNTMGNWDVWWDGATGRAAAASGDTRLWADPAADTVTVDEKTVRGRVTVENGVTYVPLRLVGEALGCQVEWDPYLRGATVTSPGAAYDAGELYWLSRIICAESGAESMSGQIAVGNVILNRVRNGSFPNTVEGVIFDRKDAVQFEPVSNGRIYLPPAPSRPGTSLAVPVGAIP
;
A
#
# COMPACT_ATOMS: atom_id res chain seq x y z
N MET A 1 60.64 -38.72 53.85
CA MET A 1 59.75 -37.58 53.94
C MET A 1 59.56 -36.97 52.54
N LYS A 2 58.45 -37.24 51.86
CA LYS A 2 58.16 -36.72 50.52
C LYS A 2 56.92 -35.80 50.63
N ARG A 3 57.12 -34.49 50.43
CA ARG A 3 56.01 -33.46 50.38
C ARG A 3 55.34 -33.51 49.00
N ARG A 4 54.07 -33.85 48.97
CA ARG A 4 53.24 -33.76 47.74
C ARG A 4 52.68 -32.35 47.62
N ALA A 5 53.09 -31.63 46.56
CA ALA A 5 52.57 -30.37 46.19
C ALA A 5 51.19 -30.53 45.46
N CYS A 6 50.16 -29.96 46.04
CA CYS A 6 48.84 -29.96 45.47
C CYS A 6 48.71 -28.77 44.44
N LYS A 7 48.69 -29.08 43.18
CA LYS A 7 48.46 -28.10 42.14
C LYS A 7 46.96 -27.83 42.07
N ARG A 8 46.53 -26.63 42.47
CA ARG A 8 45.16 -26.13 42.25
C ARG A 8 45.04 -25.65 40.81
N LEU A 9 44.26 -26.37 40.00
CA LEU A 9 43.79 -25.88 38.70
C LEU A 9 42.70 -24.82 38.95
N LEU A 10 42.98 -23.56 38.58
CA LEU A 10 41.93 -22.55 38.40
C LEU A 10 41.32 -22.75 37.01
N THR A 11 40.12 -23.27 36.97
CA THR A 11 39.28 -23.24 35.75
C THR A 11 38.65 -21.88 35.66
N ALA A 12 39.12 -21.05 34.73
CA ALA A 12 38.48 -19.79 34.37
C ALA A 12 37.27 -20.10 33.49
N ALA A 13 36.06 -19.95 34.04
CA ALA A 13 34.81 -19.99 33.25
C ALA A 13 34.67 -18.68 32.49
N VAL A 14 34.92 -18.70 31.19
CA VAL A 14 34.62 -17.58 30.30
C VAL A 14 33.10 -17.57 30.05
N LEU A 15 32.41 -16.65 30.72
CA LEU A 15 31.00 -16.38 30.52
C LEU A 15 30.85 -15.61 29.20
N CYS A 16 30.57 -16.31 28.09
CA CYS A 16 30.16 -15.70 26.81
C CYS A 16 28.77 -15.10 26.99
N ALA A 17 28.70 -13.81 27.35
CA ALA A 17 27.47 -13.04 27.24
C ALA A 17 27.15 -12.87 25.74
N ALA A 18 26.24 -13.70 25.24
CA ALA A 18 25.68 -13.52 23.90
C ALA A 18 24.94 -12.17 23.89
N LEU A 19 25.56 -11.17 23.30
CA LEU A 19 24.91 -9.90 22.96
C LEU A 19 23.83 -10.21 21.87
N THR A 20 22.61 -10.45 22.32
CA THR A 20 21.47 -10.50 21.39
C THR A 20 21.23 -9.09 20.86
N VAL A 21 21.87 -8.78 19.73
CA VAL A 21 21.53 -7.59 18.96
C VAL A 21 20.09 -7.80 18.51
N PRO A 22 19.14 -6.92 18.86
CA PRO A 22 17.78 -7.05 18.37
C PRO A 22 17.83 -6.95 16.84
N THR A 23 17.60 -8.07 16.16
CA THR A 23 17.49 -8.09 14.70
C THR A 23 16.25 -7.26 14.36
N ARG A 24 16.43 -6.04 13.88
CA ARG A 24 15.33 -5.22 13.38
C ARG A 24 14.64 -6.04 12.30
N ALA A 25 13.34 -6.29 12.47
CA ALA A 25 12.56 -7.04 11.50
C ALA A 25 12.78 -6.42 10.11
N ALA A 26 13.15 -7.25 9.14
CA ALA A 26 13.46 -6.77 7.80
C ALA A 26 12.22 -6.06 7.21
N ARG A 27 12.38 -4.79 6.89
CA ARG A 27 11.34 -4.00 6.20
C ARG A 27 11.21 -4.49 4.78
N ARG A 28 10.01 -4.81 4.38
CA ARG A 28 9.69 -5.19 3.01
C ARG A 28 8.96 -4.03 2.34
N SER A 29 9.54 -3.50 1.26
CA SER A 29 8.85 -2.51 0.42
C SER A 29 7.58 -3.12 -0.17
N VAL A 30 6.51 -2.34 -0.19
CA VAL A 30 5.20 -2.74 -0.72
C VAL A 30 4.62 -1.62 -1.58
N PRO A 31 3.94 -1.94 -2.69
CA PRO A 31 3.21 -0.95 -3.45
C PRO A 31 1.98 -0.47 -2.67
N VAL A 32 1.63 0.80 -2.88
CA VAL A 32 0.39 1.40 -2.38
C VAL A 32 -0.28 2.11 -3.55
N GLN A 33 -1.56 1.84 -3.74
CA GLN A 33 -2.43 2.46 -4.73
C GLN A 33 -3.47 3.30 -4.03
N ILE A 34 -3.68 4.51 -4.52
CA ILE A 34 -4.70 5.43 -4.01
C ILE A 34 -5.57 5.84 -5.19
N ASP A 35 -6.84 5.51 -5.16
CA ASP A 35 -7.80 5.77 -6.24
C ASP A 35 -7.26 5.35 -7.62
N GLY A 36 -6.67 4.15 -7.69
CA GLY A 36 -6.06 3.58 -8.89
C GLY A 36 -4.70 4.18 -9.29
N LYS A 37 -4.16 5.15 -8.55
CA LYS A 37 -2.86 5.77 -8.82
C LYS A 37 -1.78 5.17 -7.90
N SER A 38 -0.62 4.84 -8.48
CA SER A 38 0.54 4.41 -7.68
C SER A 38 1.12 5.60 -6.91
N THR A 39 1.38 5.41 -5.62
CA THR A 39 2.17 6.40 -4.89
C THR A 39 3.64 6.30 -5.33
N ALA A 40 4.29 7.45 -5.53
CA ALA A 40 5.73 7.50 -5.77
C ALA A 40 6.55 7.25 -4.49
N ALA A 41 5.90 7.14 -3.34
CA ALA A 41 6.54 7.07 -2.05
C ALA A 41 6.83 5.62 -1.64
N SER A 42 8.02 5.37 -1.08
CA SER A 42 8.44 4.05 -0.60
C SER A 42 7.69 3.65 0.67
N ALA A 43 6.61 2.92 0.53
CA ALA A 43 5.93 2.27 1.65
C ALA A 43 6.63 0.96 2.02
N TYR A 44 6.52 0.56 3.30
CA TYR A 44 7.06 -0.71 3.77
C TYR A 44 6.16 -1.37 4.80
N VAL A 45 6.30 -2.69 4.93
CA VAL A 45 5.67 -3.47 6.01
C VAL A 45 6.72 -3.79 7.06
N GLU A 46 6.39 -3.49 8.32
CA GLU A 46 7.15 -3.87 9.51
C GLU A 46 6.18 -4.41 10.56
N GLN A 47 6.41 -5.62 11.06
CA GLN A 47 5.55 -6.29 12.06
C GLN A 47 4.04 -6.35 11.66
N GLY A 48 3.76 -6.56 10.37
CA GLY A 48 2.38 -6.65 9.86
C GLY A 48 1.67 -5.30 9.65
N VAL A 49 2.34 -4.18 9.94
CA VAL A 49 1.80 -2.84 9.72
C VAL A 49 2.44 -2.22 8.48
N THR A 50 1.62 -1.67 7.59
CA THR A 50 2.09 -0.91 6.42
C THR A 50 2.34 0.54 6.84
N TYR A 51 3.57 0.99 6.65
CA TYR A 51 3.99 2.37 6.88
C TYR A 51 4.18 3.09 5.57
N VAL A 52 3.72 4.34 5.50
CA VAL A 52 3.84 5.18 4.31
C VAL A 52 4.44 6.54 4.69
N PRO A 53 5.24 7.16 3.80
CA PRO A 53 5.62 8.55 3.96
C PRO A 53 4.37 9.44 3.95
N LEU A 54 4.14 10.20 5.02
CA LEU A 54 2.95 11.04 5.19
C LEU A 54 2.73 11.98 4.00
N ARG A 55 3.76 12.69 3.58
CA ARG A 55 3.69 13.60 2.43
C ARG A 55 3.34 12.88 1.13
N GLY A 56 3.92 11.69 0.91
CA GLY A 56 3.64 10.89 -0.29
C GLY A 56 2.20 10.39 -0.34
N LEU A 57 1.66 9.95 0.79
CA LEU A 57 0.26 9.57 0.94
C LEU A 57 -0.67 10.74 0.60
N LEU A 58 -0.52 11.84 1.32
CA LEU A 58 -1.41 12.99 1.24
C LEU A 58 -1.38 13.67 -0.14
N ASN A 59 -0.19 13.84 -0.74
CA ASN A 59 -0.06 14.44 -2.06
C ASN A 59 -0.66 13.58 -3.19
N THR A 60 -0.73 12.26 -2.99
CA THR A 60 -1.41 11.37 -3.96
C THR A 60 -2.92 11.47 -3.83
N MET A 61 -3.44 11.71 -2.61
CA MET A 61 -4.87 11.89 -2.35
C MET A 61 -5.40 13.24 -2.85
N GLY A 62 -4.56 14.27 -2.94
CA GLY A 62 -5.00 15.59 -3.39
C GLY A 62 -4.04 16.72 -3.00
N ASN A 63 -4.60 17.93 -2.94
CA ASN A 63 -3.84 19.13 -2.59
C ASN A 63 -3.70 19.26 -1.07
N TRP A 64 -2.60 18.79 -0.54
CA TRP A 64 -2.24 18.91 0.87
C TRP A 64 -0.96 19.73 1.01
N ASP A 65 -0.99 20.73 1.88
CA ASP A 65 0.21 21.37 2.40
C ASP A 65 0.76 20.51 3.54
N VAL A 66 2.01 20.07 3.43
CA VAL A 66 2.65 19.19 4.44
C VAL A 66 3.96 19.82 4.89
N TRP A 67 4.11 20.06 6.19
CA TRP A 67 5.30 20.68 6.77
C TRP A 67 5.72 20.02 8.09
N TRP A 68 6.92 20.32 8.53
CA TRP A 68 7.39 19.99 9.86
C TRP A 68 7.25 21.20 10.78
N ASP A 69 6.54 21.04 11.89
CA ASP A 69 6.47 22.05 12.93
C ASP A 69 7.58 21.82 13.95
N GLY A 70 8.64 22.59 13.83
CA GLY A 70 9.82 22.50 14.70
C GLY A 70 9.53 22.93 16.15
N ALA A 71 8.49 23.74 16.40
CA ALA A 71 8.14 24.18 17.74
C ALA A 71 7.49 23.05 18.55
N THR A 72 6.68 22.20 17.89
CA THR A 72 5.99 21.08 18.55
C THR A 72 6.64 19.73 18.27
N GLY A 73 7.60 19.65 17.34
CA GLY A 73 8.23 18.38 16.94
C GLY A 73 7.32 17.43 16.21
N ARG A 74 6.34 17.95 15.44
CA ARG A 74 5.30 17.17 14.75
C ARG A 74 5.33 17.43 13.26
N ALA A 75 4.93 16.41 12.48
CA ALA A 75 4.55 16.66 11.11
C ALA A 75 3.10 17.17 11.09
N ALA A 76 2.87 18.23 10.33
CA ALA A 76 1.57 18.85 10.16
C ALA A 76 1.14 18.84 8.71
N ALA A 77 -0.16 18.75 8.45
CA ALA A 77 -0.72 18.86 7.12
C ALA A 77 -2.08 19.55 7.14
N ALA A 78 -2.41 20.20 6.01
CA ALA A 78 -3.68 20.89 5.84
C ALA A 78 -4.21 20.72 4.41
N SER A 79 -5.53 20.55 4.28
CA SER A 79 -6.26 20.60 3.01
C SER A 79 -7.67 21.13 3.27
N GLY A 80 -8.00 22.28 2.69
CA GLY A 80 -9.25 22.99 3.03
C GLY A 80 -9.36 23.23 4.54
N ASP A 81 -10.45 22.77 5.13
CA ASP A 81 -10.68 22.89 6.57
C ASP A 81 -10.08 21.74 7.40
N THR A 82 -9.66 20.66 6.75
CA THR A 82 -9.07 19.50 7.44
C THR A 82 -7.64 19.76 7.87
N ARG A 83 -7.33 19.39 9.11
CA ARG A 83 -5.99 19.50 9.72
C ARG A 83 -5.53 18.14 10.21
N LEU A 84 -4.25 17.86 9.98
CA LEU A 84 -3.62 16.61 10.42
C LEU A 84 -2.31 16.91 11.14
N TRP A 85 -2.09 16.22 12.26
CA TRP A 85 -0.82 16.22 12.98
C TRP A 85 -0.39 14.77 13.23
N ALA A 86 0.88 14.48 12.93
CA ALA A 86 1.51 13.21 13.28
C ALA A 86 2.62 13.48 14.30
N ASP A 87 2.47 12.92 15.50
CA ASP A 87 3.33 13.13 16.66
C ASP A 87 4.20 11.89 16.90
N PRO A 88 5.52 11.95 16.61
CA PRO A 88 6.41 10.82 16.84
C PRO A 88 6.75 10.61 18.32
N ALA A 89 6.57 11.61 19.17
CA ALA A 89 6.85 11.48 20.61
C ALA A 89 5.70 10.81 21.34
N ALA A 90 4.46 11.04 20.89
CA ALA A 90 3.26 10.48 21.48
C ALA A 90 2.75 9.21 20.74
N ASP A 91 3.35 8.87 19.59
CA ASP A 91 2.86 7.80 18.70
C ASP A 91 1.37 7.97 18.35
N THR A 92 0.99 9.19 17.94
CA THR A 92 -0.39 9.54 17.59
C THR A 92 -0.48 10.26 16.25
N VAL A 93 -1.61 10.05 15.58
CA VAL A 93 -2.04 10.88 14.46
C VAL A 93 -3.40 11.48 14.82
N THR A 94 -3.51 12.80 14.67
CA THR A 94 -4.75 13.54 14.92
C THR A 94 -5.24 14.11 13.59
N VAL A 95 -6.47 13.82 13.22
CA VAL A 95 -7.17 14.42 12.08
C VAL A 95 -8.36 15.19 12.65
N ASP A 96 -8.34 16.50 12.53
CA ASP A 96 -9.29 17.41 13.17
C ASP A 96 -9.41 17.14 14.67
N GLU A 97 -10.54 16.61 15.13
CA GLU A 97 -10.79 16.25 16.53
C GLU A 97 -10.50 14.78 16.85
N LYS A 98 -10.27 13.95 15.83
CA LYS A 98 -10.06 12.50 15.98
C LYS A 98 -8.59 12.15 16.15
N THR A 99 -8.22 11.65 17.33
CA THR A 99 -6.87 11.14 17.59
C THR A 99 -6.84 9.63 17.57
N VAL A 100 -5.92 9.06 16.80
CA VAL A 100 -5.65 7.62 16.72
C VAL A 100 -4.23 7.33 17.18
N ARG A 101 -4.03 6.19 17.88
CA ARG A 101 -2.71 5.76 18.34
C ARG A 101 -2.10 4.82 17.33
N GLY A 102 -0.85 5.09 16.96
CA GLY A 102 -0.06 4.25 16.08
C GLY A 102 1.32 4.83 15.91
N ARG A 103 2.30 3.97 15.87
CA ARG A 103 3.72 4.35 15.83
C ARG A 103 3.98 5.31 14.66
N VAL A 104 4.50 6.49 14.99
CA VAL A 104 4.96 7.49 14.04
C VAL A 104 6.49 7.53 14.10
N THR A 105 7.17 7.40 12.97
CA THR A 105 8.63 7.45 12.92
C THR A 105 9.12 8.55 11.99
N VAL A 106 10.23 9.18 12.34
CA VAL A 106 10.93 10.12 11.47
C VAL A 106 12.30 9.53 11.13
N GLU A 107 12.52 9.30 9.85
CA GLU A 107 13.76 8.70 9.35
C GLU A 107 14.27 9.50 8.16
N ASN A 108 15.51 9.98 8.25
CA ASN A 108 16.12 10.80 7.20
C ASN A 108 15.25 12.00 6.77
N GLY A 109 14.56 12.64 7.72
CA GLY A 109 13.66 13.77 7.45
C GLY A 109 12.30 13.39 6.86
N VAL A 110 11.99 12.10 6.77
CA VAL A 110 10.70 11.59 6.29
C VAL A 110 9.88 11.06 7.46
N THR A 111 8.66 11.57 7.61
CA THR A 111 7.69 11.07 8.59
C THR A 111 6.91 9.90 8.01
N TYR A 112 7.00 8.74 8.66
CA TYR A 112 6.24 7.54 8.32
C TYR A 112 5.11 7.33 9.31
N VAL A 113 3.94 6.99 8.80
CA VAL A 113 2.71 6.76 9.55
C VAL A 113 2.07 5.41 9.17
N PRO A 114 1.32 4.78 10.09
CA PRO A 114 0.56 3.57 9.76
C PRO A 114 -0.53 3.90 8.74
N LEU A 115 -0.47 3.29 7.55
CA LEU A 115 -1.36 3.60 6.43
C LEU A 115 -2.85 3.47 6.81
N ARG A 116 -3.22 2.33 7.41
CA ARG A 116 -4.62 2.06 7.77
C ARG A 116 -5.17 3.07 8.76
N LEU A 117 -4.41 3.38 9.81
CA LEU A 117 -4.87 4.31 10.84
C LEU A 117 -5.09 5.72 10.27
N VAL A 118 -4.18 6.20 9.46
CA VAL A 118 -4.31 7.53 8.82
C VAL A 118 -5.40 7.53 7.77
N GLY A 119 -5.45 6.51 6.91
CA GLY A 119 -6.47 6.38 5.88
C GLY A 119 -7.87 6.36 6.49
N GLU A 120 -8.13 5.51 7.48
CA GLU A 120 -9.43 5.44 8.16
C GLU A 120 -9.77 6.72 8.94
N ALA A 121 -8.77 7.40 9.52
CA ALA A 121 -8.99 8.69 10.18
C ALA A 121 -9.43 9.77 9.18
N LEU A 122 -8.95 9.70 7.94
CA LEU A 122 -9.35 10.54 6.81
C LEU A 122 -10.64 10.06 6.12
N GLY A 123 -11.29 8.99 6.62
CA GLY A 123 -12.51 8.43 6.05
C GLY A 123 -12.30 7.55 4.82
N CYS A 124 -11.07 7.15 4.53
CA CYS A 124 -10.76 6.24 3.43
C CYS A 124 -11.02 4.78 3.79
N GLN A 125 -11.32 3.97 2.80
CA GLN A 125 -11.27 2.51 2.89
C GLN A 125 -9.84 2.06 2.57
N VAL A 126 -9.26 1.19 3.41
CA VAL A 126 -7.88 0.69 3.24
C VAL A 126 -7.89 -0.82 3.25
N GLU A 127 -7.49 -1.43 2.14
CA GLU A 127 -7.49 -2.86 1.95
C GLU A 127 -6.09 -3.38 1.60
N TRP A 128 -5.87 -4.68 1.85
CA TRP A 128 -4.69 -5.39 1.38
C TRP A 128 -5.06 -6.21 0.17
N ASP A 129 -4.39 -5.95 -0.93
CA ASP A 129 -4.55 -6.71 -2.17
C ASP A 129 -3.48 -7.81 -2.25
N PRO A 130 -3.88 -9.11 -2.21
CA PRO A 130 -2.94 -10.22 -2.25
C PRO A 130 -2.25 -10.39 -3.61
N TYR A 131 -2.88 -9.97 -4.71
CA TYR A 131 -2.32 -10.05 -6.05
C TYR A 131 -1.31 -8.93 -6.32
N LEU A 132 -1.63 -7.72 -5.89
CA LEU A 132 -0.69 -6.61 -5.84
C LEU A 132 0.44 -6.84 -4.82
N ARG A 133 0.19 -7.65 -3.78
CA ARG A 133 1.02 -7.78 -2.58
C ARG A 133 1.29 -6.42 -1.92
N GLY A 134 0.28 -5.59 -1.90
CA GLY A 134 0.31 -4.21 -1.46
C GLY A 134 -1.02 -3.75 -0.90
N ALA A 135 -1.13 -2.46 -0.63
CA ALA A 135 -2.35 -1.87 -0.12
C ALA A 135 -3.04 -1.00 -1.19
N THR A 136 -4.37 -1.01 -1.15
CA THR A 136 -5.23 -0.10 -1.89
C THR A 136 -5.95 0.84 -0.93
N VAL A 137 -6.10 2.07 -1.33
CA VAL A 137 -6.78 3.13 -0.57
C VAL A 137 -7.82 3.77 -1.47
N THR A 138 -9.06 3.71 -1.04
CA THR A 138 -10.19 4.37 -1.70
C THR A 138 -10.57 5.60 -0.90
N SER A 139 -10.47 6.77 -1.51
CA SER A 139 -10.80 8.05 -0.87
C SER A 139 -12.31 8.20 -0.64
N PRO A 140 -12.73 9.00 0.37
CA PRO A 140 -14.15 9.28 0.56
C PRO A 140 -14.77 9.90 -0.71
N GLY A 141 -15.91 9.36 -1.13
CA GLY A 141 -16.62 9.84 -2.33
C GLY A 141 -15.97 9.46 -3.66
N ALA A 142 -14.95 8.59 -3.67
CA ALA A 142 -14.43 8.00 -4.91
C ALA A 142 -15.55 7.22 -5.62
N ALA A 143 -15.61 7.37 -6.96
CA ALA A 143 -16.66 6.73 -7.76
C ALA A 143 -16.48 5.21 -7.89
N TYR A 144 -15.29 4.71 -7.55
CA TYR A 144 -14.90 3.31 -7.71
C TYR A 144 -14.00 2.88 -6.56
N ASP A 145 -14.02 1.58 -6.27
CA ASP A 145 -13.00 0.97 -5.43
C ASP A 145 -11.61 1.04 -6.10
N ALA A 146 -10.58 1.37 -5.31
CA ALA A 146 -9.23 1.59 -5.84
C ALA A 146 -8.59 0.30 -6.38
N GLY A 147 -8.86 -0.85 -5.77
CA GLY A 147 -8.37 -2.15 -6.22
C GLY A 147 -9.04 -2.58 -7.52
N GLU A 148 -10.36 -2.46 -7.61
CA GLU A 148 -11.11 -2.77 -8.83
C GLU A 148 -10.65 -1.90 -10.01
N LEU A 149 -10.54 -0.57 -9.78
CA LEU A 149 -10.05 0.36 -10.81
C LEU A 149 -8.63 0.02 -11.26
N TYR A 150 -7.76 -0.32 -10.30
CA TYR A 150 -6.37 -0.70 -10.59
C TYR A 150 -6.29 -1.93 -11.50
N TRP A 151 -7.00 -3.01 -11.19
CA TRP A 151 -6.93 -4.24 -11.96
C TRP A 151 -7.69 -4.15 -13.28
N LEU A 152 -8.86 -3.50 -13.28
CA LEU A 152 -9.65 -3.30 -14.50
C LEU A 152 -8.88 -2.49 -15.55
N SER A 153 -8.23 -1.41 -15.15
CA SER A 153 -7.42 -0.59 -16.07
C SER A 153 -6.24 -1.35 -16.65
N ARG A 154 -5.59 -2.20 -15.86
CA ARG A 154 -4.45 -3.01 -16.29
C ARG A 154 -4.83 -4.11 -17.25
N ILE A 155 -5.89 -4.84 -16.97
CA ILE A 155 -6.32 -5.92 -17.86
C ILE A 155 -6.82 -5.36 -19.20
N ILE A 156 -7.59 -4.27 -19.19
CA ILE A 156 -8.02 -3.60 -20.43
C ILE A 156 -6.81 -3.18 -21.25
N CYS A 157 -5.82 -2.55 -20.63
CA CYS A 157 -4.62 -2.11 -21.33
C CYS A 157 -3.80 -3.30 -21.87
N ALA A 158 -3.68 -4.38 -21.12
CA ALA A 158 -2.89 -5.54 -21.50
C ALA A 158 -3.56 -6.39 -22.62
N GLU A 159 -4.88 -6.47 -22.64
CA GLU A 159 -5.65 -7.19 -23.66
C GLU A 159 -5.91 -6.36 -24.93
N SER A 160 -6.21 -5.08 -24.76
CA SER A 160 -6.76 -4.25 -25.84
C SER A 160 -6.15 -2.85 -25.94
N GLY A 161 -4.95 -2.62 -25.40
CA GLY A 161 -4.31 -1.31 -25.39
C GLY A 161 -4.04 -0.71 -26.77
N ALA A 162 -3.96 -1.51 -27.83
CA ALA A 162 -3.82 -1.08 -29.23
C ALA A 162 -5.18 -0.89 -29.95
N GLU A 163 -6.27 -1.34 -29.36
CA GLU A 163 -7.62 -1.29 -29.92
C GLU A 163 -8.25 0.11 -29.80
N SER A 164 -9.34 0.30 -30.52
CA SER A 164 -10.18 1.49 -30.37
C SER A 164 -10.79 1.57 -28.96
N MET A 165 -11.26 2.77 -28.57
CA MET A 165 -11.95 2.95 -27.29
C MET A 165 -13.14 1.98 -27.13
N SER A 166 -13.89 1.71 -28.19
CA SER A 166 -14.99 0.75 -28.16
C SER A 166 -14.52 -0.69 -27.91
N GLY A 167 -13.36 -1.10 -28.45
CA GLY A 167 -12.75 -2.38 -28.16
C GLY A 167 -12.29 -2.49 -26.70
N GLN A 168 -11.67 -1.46 -26.17
CA GLN A 168 -11.28 -1.38 -24.76
C GLN A 168 -12.49 -1.46 -23.81
N ILE A 169 -13.57 -0.72 -24.11
CA ILE A 169 -14.84 -0.78 -23.37
C ILE A 169 -15.44 -2.20 -23.42
N ALA A 170 -15.38 -2.87 -24.55
CA ALA A 170 -15.90 -4.23 -24.68
C ALA A 170 -15.17 -5.22 -23.75
N VAL A 171 -13.84 -5.13 -23.65
CA VAL A 171 -13.05 -5.95 -22.69
C VAL A 171 -13.47 -5.66 -21.25
N GLY A 172 -13.57 -4.40 -20.86
CA GLY A 172 -14.04 -4.01 -19.53
C GLY A 172 -15.44 -4.56 -19.22
N ASN A 173 -16.37 -4.46 -20.16
CA ASN A 173 -17.74 -4.98 -20.01
C ASN A 173 -17.79 -6.49 -19.86
N VAL A 174 -16.92 -7.26 -20.54
CA VAL A 174 -16.82 -8.71 -20.34
C VAL A 174 -16.50 -9.04 -18.89
N ILE A 175 -15.54 -8.35 -18.29
CA ILE A 175 -15.14 -8.55 -16.90
C ILE A 175 -16.27 -8.16 -15.94
N LEU A 176 -16.84 -6.97 -16.09
CA LEU A 176 -17.92 -6.48 -15.23
C LEU A 176 -19.18 -7.36 -15.34
N ASN A 177 -19.50 -7.89 -16.52
CA ASN A 177 -20.60 -8.83 -16.69
C ASN A 177 -20.34 -10.16 -15.99
N ARG A 178 -19.08 -10.64 -15.95
CA ARG A 178 -18.71 -11.84 -15.19
C ARG A 178 -18.84 -11.58 -13.68
N VAL A 179 -18.39 -10.44 -13.16
CA VAL A 179 -18.56 -10.06 -11.75
C VAL A 179 -20.04 -10.11 -11.33
N ARG A 180 -20.96 -9.69 -12.21
CA ARG A 180 -22.41 -9.73 -11.96
C ARG A 180 -23.06 -11.11 -12.12
N ASN A 181 -22.35 -12.05 -12.71
CA ASN A 181 -22.86 -13.39 -12.98
C ASN A 181 -22.40 -14.33 -11.87
N GLY A 182 -23.34 -14.91 -11.11
CA GLY A 182 -23.07 -15.80 -9.98
C GLY A 182 -22.26 -17.08 -10.29
N SER A 183 -21.98 -17.35 -11.58
CA SER A 183 -21.09 -18.45 -11.99
C SER A 183 -19.60 -18.10 -11.89
N PHE A 184 -19.27 -16.81 -11.68
CA PHE A 184 -17.92 -16.28 -11.58
C PHE A 184 -17.69 -15.64 -10.21
N PRO A 185 -16.43 -15.36 -9.85
CA PRO A 185 -16.12 -14.52 -8.68
C PRO A 185 -16.84 -13.16 -8.75
N ASN A 186 -17.20 -12.63 -7.59
CA ASN A 186 -17.98 -11.40 -7.46
C ASN A 186 -17.13 -10.11 -7.35
N THR A 187 -15.83 -10.18 -7.67
CA THR A 187 -14.91 -9.03 -7.69
C THR A 187 -14.12 -9.00 -8.99
N VAL A 188 -13.65 -7.83 -9.39
CA VAL A 188 -12.86 -7.66 -10.63
C VAL A 188 -11.59 -8.49 -10.59
N GLU A 189 -10.82 -8.42 -9.51
CA GLU A 189 -9.60 -9.21 -9.35
C GLU A 189 -9.92 -10.71 -9.29
N GLY A 190 -11.00 -11.09 -8.62
CA GLY A 190 -11.46 -12.47 -8.57
C GLY A 190 -11.70 -13.05 -9.96
N VAL A 191 -12.38 -12.31 -10.84
CA VAL A 191 -12.62 -12.69 -12.23
C VAL A 191 -11.34 -12.75 -13.05
N ILE A 192 -10.47 -11.75 -12.89
CA ILE A 192 -9.21 -11.66 -13.66
C ILE A 192 -8.27 -12.81 -13.31
N PHE A 193 -8.14 -13.12 -12.03
CA PHE A 193 -7.22 -14.14 -11.51
C PHE A 193 -7.87 -15.52 -11.32
N ASP A 194 -9.11 -15.72 -11.77
CA ASP A 194 -9.79 -17.00 -11.70
C ASP A 194 -8.99 -18.09 -12.43
N ARG A 195 -8.80 -19.23 -11.74
CA ARG A 195 -8.09 -20.41 -12.25
C ARG A 195 -8.90 -21.69 -12.10
N LYS A 196 -10.20 -21.59 -11.85
CA LYS A 196 -11.07 -22.74 -11.58
C LYS A 196 -10.98 -23.79 -12.68
N ASP A 197 -11.06 -23.35 -13.94
CA ASP A 197 -10.98 -24.26 -15.09
C ASP A 197 -9.66 -24.07 -15.86
N ALA A 198 -9.23 -22.83 -16.05
CA ALA A 198 -7.96 -22.43 -16.67
C ALA A 198 -7.68 -20.96 -16.39
N VAL A 199 -6.45 -20.47 -16.70
CA VAL A 199 -6.17 -19.03 -16.72
C VAL A 199 -7.00 -18.39 -17.82
N GLN A 200 -7.89 -17.47 -17.45
CA GLN A 200 -8.89 -16.88 -18.35
C GLN A 200 -8.30 -15.78 -19.25
N PHE A 201 -7.22 -15.12 -18.80
CA PHE A 201 -6.59 -13.99 -19.46
C PHE A 201 -5.11 -14.22 -19.66
N GLU A 202 -4.62 -14.15 -20.92
CA GLU A 202 -3.20 -14.35 -21.24
C GLU A 202 -2.26 -13.41 -20.46
N PRO A 203 -2.58 -12.13 -20.25
CA PRO A 203 -1.74 -11.22 -19.46
C PRO A 203 -1.50 -11.68 -18.03
N VAL A 204 -2.36 -12.50 -17.46
CA VAL A 204 -2.16 -13.10 -16.12
C VAL A 204 -1.10 -14.19 -16.17
N SER A 205 -1.12 -15.02 -17.22
CA SER A 205 -0.18 -16.14 -17.37
C SER A 205 1.22 -15.69 -17.74
N ASN A 206 1.35 -14.66 -18.58
CA ASN A 206 2.63 -14.15 -19.04
C ASN A 206 3.17 -12.96 -18.21
N GLY A 207 2.44 -12.51 -17.18
CA GLY A 207 2.83 -11.44 -16.25
C GLY A 207 2.64 -10.02 -16.78
N ARG A 208 2.11 -9.83 -17.99
CA ARG A 208 1.87 -8.47 -18.56
C ARG A 208 0.92 -7.62 -17.74
N ILE A 209 0.01 -8.24 -17.00
CA ILE A 209 -0.93 -7.54 -16.11
C ILE A 209 -0.23 -6.72 -15.01
N TYR A 210 0.99 -7.08 -14.63
CA TYR A 210 1.76 -6.36 -13.61
C TYR A 210 2.55 -5.17 -14.19
N LEU A 211 2.62 -5.04 -15.50
CA LEU A 211 3.24 -3.89 -16.14
C LEU A 211 2.33 -2.65 -16.00
N PRO A 212 2.89 -1.46 -15.80
CA PRO A 212 2.08 -0.24 -15.81
C PRO A 212 1.35 -0.10 -17.15
N PRO A 213 0.12 0.42 -17.16
CA PRO A 213 -0.55 0.77 -18.41
C PRO A 213 0.35 1.68 -19.22
N ALA A 214 0.49 1.41 -20.52
CA ALA A 214 1.22 2.32 -21.40
C ALA A 214 0.56 3.71 -21.34
N PRO A 215 1.34 4.80 -21.34
CA PRO A 215 0.76 6.13 -21.38
C PRO A 215 -0.17 6.22 -22.61
N SER A 216 -1.41 6.65 -22.36
CA SER A 216 -2.39 6.85 -23.43
C SER A 216 -1.79 7.78 -24.49
N ARG A 217 -1.99 7.46 -25.76
CA ARG A 217 -1.63 8.36 -26.86
C ARG A 217 -2.29 9.70 -26.63
N PRO A 218 -1.65 10.85 -26.97
CA PRO A 218 -2.27 12.15 -26.88
C PRO A 218 -3.64 12.12 -27.59
N GLY A 219 -4.73 12.38 -26.88
CA GLY A 219 -6.11 12.29 -27.37
C GLY A 219 -6.91 11.08 -26.89
N THR A 220 -6.31 10.11 -26.21
CA THR A 220 -7.04 8.97 -25.62
C THR A 220 -6.91 9.04 -24.10
N SER A 221 -7.79 9.75 -23.44
CA SER A 221 -7.95 9.64 -22.00
C SER A 221 -8.54 8.25 -21.71
N LEU A 222 -7.87 7.46 -20.87
CA LEU A 222 -8.49 6.29 -20.21
C LEU A 222 -9.54 6.83 -19.22
N ALA A 223 -10.58 7.44 -19.72
CA ALA A 223 -11.78 7.67 -18.98
C ALA A 223 -12.52 6.33 -18.97
N VAL A 224 -12.47 5.62 -17.83
CA VAL A 224 -13.48 4.58 -17.57
C VAL A 224 -14.83 5.29 -17.72
N PRO A 225 -15.73 4.85 -18.63
CA PRO A 225 -16.96 5.57 -18.87
C PRO A 225 -17.80 5.54 -17.60
N VAL A 226 -18.08 6.71 -17.05
CA VAL A 226 -18.86 6.97 -15.81
C VAL A 226 -20.33 6.46 -15.92
N GLY A 227 -20.70 5.75 -16.94
CA GLY A 227 -22.05 5.23 -17.15
C GLY A 227 -22.19 3.70 -17.18
N ALA A 228 -21.15 2.93 -16.92
CA ALA A 228 -21.17 1.45 -17.07
C ALA A 228 -21.32 0.68 -15.75
N ILE A 229 -21.36 1.37 -14.62
CA ILE A 229 -21.58 0.73 -13.31
C ILE A 229 -22.94 1.20 -12.80
N PRO A 230 -23.92 0.28 -12.58
CA PRO A 230 -25.22 0.62 -12.00
C PRO A 230 -25.10 1.02 -10.53
#